data_a23f3a7a8a647aa693b7c5aec59944ca
#
_entry.id   a23f3a7a8a647aa693b7c5aec59944ca
#
_cell.length_a   1.000
_cell.length_b   1.000
_cell.length_c   1.000
_cell.angle_alpha   90.00
_cell.angle_beta   90.00
_cell.angle_gamma   90.00
#
_symmetry.space_group_name_H-M   'P 1'
#
loop_
_entity.id
_entity.type
_entity.pdbx_description
1 polymer ?
#
loop_
_entity_poly.entity_id
_entity_poly.type
_entity_poly.pdbx_seq_one_letter_code
_entity_poly.pdbx_strand_id
1 'polypeptide(L)'
;MLGGEILYMGKYSYIEYTDGAATTLVVSDETLMTFYIENGVIAAVSWMAPEESMRLPVTEEWVQQRMTIDPSRLTDEKLLSILIGPEIALVNNGFTFDSPADLSSEKLFMLFLYWSVDSTRDNYKQADGKYHFTQDFINGILSHYFRTGSFTFDITQCRNYDASEGTAVIENVSGFGGGPDLRIADVQVLGGSTVQVTADFYNADPFLDGSGGELRYARKVYTLDFYYGGALFQSARFAPLPEDDLRAALQLHTGETTDDLAQLFWTYDGQNRNLLGSLPDGNWTALPLTEDAWDGLSLFVYERYARENNWPLTISETDFDHTLERYFPLGRYGWEDRSSHYLTYQDGTYTRTINDNHGARYCYLKRISCMADGSFQLVFRCLDVPELTEYADASADVRAVYDHAGAEELQPQEFRRAVYRAFADGVIPTGNSMTELTVTVRLTGEARYPFQFLSASDG
;
A
#
# COMPACT_ATOMS: atom_id res chain seq x y z
N MET A 1 -26.44 -9.94 -40.97
CA MET A 1 -26.26 -10.48 -39.61
C MET A 1 -25.45 -9.43 -38.86
N LEU A 2 -26.09 -8.73 -37.93
CA LEU A 2 -25.40 -7.79 -37.03
C LEU A 2 -24.59 -8.63 -36.03
N GLY A 3 -23.30 -8.50 -36.04
CA GLY A 3 -22.45 -9.08 -35.01
C GLY A 3 -22.51 -8.18 -33.78
N GLY A 4 -23.12 -8.63 -32.74
CA GLY A 4 -23.12 -7.92 -31.45
C GLY A 4 -22.35 -8.74 -30.43
N GLU A 5 -21.55 -8.09 -29.63
CA GLU A 5 -20.90 -8.68 -28.46
C GLU A 5 -21.75 -8.41 -27.22
N ILE A 6 -22.09 -9.46 -26.49
CA ILE A 6 -22.88 -9.33 -25.26
C ILE A 6 -21.93 -9.12 -24.10
N LEU A 7 -21.94 -7.94 -23.50
CA LEU A 7 -21.17 -7.62 -22.32
C LEU A 7 -22.10 -7.62 -21.09
N TYR A 8 -21.78 -8.44 -20.08
CA TYR A 8 -22.52 -8.51 -18.83
C TYR A 8 -21.90 -7.61 -17.76
N MET A 9 -22.69 -6.67 -17.26
CA MET A 9 -22.31 -5.83 -16.13
C MET A 9 -23.32 -6.00 -14.99
N GLY A 10 -23.08 -6.92 -14.09
CA GLY A 10 -23.94 -7.18 -12.93
C GLY A 10 -25.37 -7.54 -13.33
N LYS A 11 -26.37 -6.81 -12.80
CA LYS A 11 -27.78 -7.01 -13.11
C LYS A 11 -28.22 -6.46 -14.47
N TYR A 12 -27.33 -5.80 -15.19
CA TYR A 12 -27.67 -5.14 -16.47
C TYR A 12 -26.81 -5.75 -17.57
N SER A 13 -27.48 -6.28 -18.59
CA SER A 13 -26.88 -6.63 -19.87
C SER A 13 -27.02 -5.48 -20.84
N TYR A 14 -25.98 -5.12 -21.55
CA TYR A 14 -26.08 -4.25 -22.71
C TYR A 14 -25.55 -4.97 -23.94
N ILE A 15 -26.14 -4.68 -25.07
CA ILE A 15 -25.72 -5.22 -26.37
C ILE A 15 -25.28 -4.05 -27.21
N GLU A 16 -24.01 -4.09 -27.65
CA GLU A 16 -23.48 -3.11 -28.57
C GLU A 16 -23.64 -3.62 -30.00
N TYR A 17 -24.32 -2.85 -30.83
CA TYR A 17 -24.45 -3.12 -32.28
C TYR A 17 -23.75 -1.99 -33.03
N THR A 18 -22.75 -2.33 -33.84
CA THR A 18 -22.10 -1.38 -34.73
C THR A 18 -22.51 -1.69 -36.17
N ASP A 19 -23.23 -0.77 -36.81
CA ASP A 19 -23.58 -0.82 -38.24
C ASP A 19 -23.04 0.44 -38.92
N GLY A 20 -21.87 0.32 -39.52
CA GLY A 20 -21.22 1.39 -40.25
C GLY A 20 -20.88 2.64 -39.44
N ALA A 21 -21.77 3.62 -39.43
CA ALA A 21 -21.55 4.90 -38.71
C ALA A 21 -22.38 5.05 -37.43
N ALA A 22 -23.16 4.05 -37.04
CA ALA A 22 -24.02 4.13 -35.87
C ALA A 22 -23.71 3.02 -34.87
N THR A 23 -23.53 3.37 -33.60
CA THR A 23 -23.43 2.41 -32.47
C THR A 23 -24.74 2.45 -31.67
N THR A 24 -25.35 1.30 -31.50
CA THR A 24 -26.57 1.14 -30.72
C THR A 24 -26.25 0.44 -29.40
N LEU A 25 -26.50 1.10 -28.29
CA LEU A 25 -26.35 0.55 -26.95
C LEU A 25 -27.74 0.22 -26.38
N VAL A 26 -27.95 -1.03 -26.00
CA VAL A 26 -29.24 -1.48 -25.43
C VAL A 26 -29.07 -1.74 -23.94
N VAL A 27 -29.78 -1.02 -23.11
CA VAL A 27 -29.67 -1.07 -21.65
C VAL A 27 -30.98 -1.55 -21.04
N SER A 28 -30.94 -2.71 -20.37
CA SER A 28 -31.93 -3.37 -19.50
C SER A 28 -33.05 -4.20 -20.14
N ASP A 29 -33.56 -5.18 -19.36
CA ASP A 29 -34.58 -6.15 -19.78
C ASP A 29 -35.99 -5.54 -19.95
N GLU A 30 -36.26 -4.35 -19.40
CA GLU A 30 -37.57 -3.73 -19.40
C GLU A 30 -37.64 -2.43 -20.20
N THR A 31 -36.49 -1.84 -20.57
CA THR A 31 -36.49 -0.58 -21.33
C THR A 31 -35.33 -0.60 -22.32
N LEU A 32 -35.68 -0.70 -23.60
CA LEU A 32 -34.75 -0.60 -24.71
C LEU A 32 -34.39 0.87 -24.94
N MET A 33 -33.16 1.28 -24.57
CA MET A 33 -32.62 2.58 -24.98
C MET A 33 -31.59 2.34 -26.10
N THR A 34 -31.91 2.85 -27.27
CA THR A 34 -30.99 2.80 -28.41
C THR A 34 -30.37 4.17 -28.61
N PHE A 35 -29.06 4.24 -28.48
CA PHE A 35 -28.27 5.44 -28.78
C PHE A 35 -27.75 5.34 -30.20
N TYR A 36 -28.05 6.33 -31.03
CA TYR A 36 -27.48 6.47 -32.37
C TYR A 36 -26.26 7.42 -32.24
N ILE A 37 -25.08 6.88 -32.49
CA ILE A 37 -23.83 7.66 -32.42
C ILE A 37 -23.35 7.91 -33.84
N GLU A 38 -23.26 9.17 -34.25
CA GLU A 38 -22.69 9.61 -35.52
C GLU A 38 -21.43 10.44 -35.22
N ASN A 39 -20.29 10.08 -35.82
CA ASN A 39 -19.01 10.77 -35.66
C ASN A 39 -18.56 10.92 -34.19
N GLY A 40 -18.82 9.92 -33.34
CA GLY A 40 -18.49 9.94 -31.94
C GLY A 40 -19.40 10.82 -31.06
N VAL A 41 -20.49 11.33 -31.61
CA VAL A 41 -21.50 12.14 -30.91
C VAL A 41 -22.85 11.41 -30.91
N ILE A 42 -23.53 11.41 -29.77
CA ILE A 42 -24.89 10.84 -29.70
C ILE A 42 -25.80 11.72 -30.51
N ALA A 43 -26.20 11.22 -31.69
CA ALA A 43 -27.08 11.94 -32.63
C ALA A 43 -28.56 11.78 -32.28
N ALA A 44 -28.95 10.64 -31.70
CA ALA A 44 -30.35 10.41 -31.26
C ALA A 44 -30.40 9.32 -30.19
N VAL A 45 -31.43 9.36 -29.32
CA VAL A 45 -31.82 8.25 -28.43
C VAL A 45 -33.24 7.82 -28.79
N SER A 46 -33.42 6.53 -28.98
CA SER A 46 -34.73 5.93 -29.14
C SER A 46 -35.12 5.17 -27.87
N TRP A 47 -36.27 5.50 -27.32
CA TRP A 47 -36.91 4.70 -26.28
C TRP A 47 -37.90 3.76 -26.98
N MET A 48 -37.80 2.49 -26.73
CA MET A 48 -38.88 1.58 -27.00
C MET A 48 -39.52 1.17 -25.68
N ALA A 49 -40.57 1.86 -25.26
CA ALA A 49 -41.62 1.19 -24.49
C ALA A 49 -42.26 0.16 -25.42
N PRO A 50 -42.80 -0.95 -24.90
CA PRO A 50 -43.28 -2.06 -25.74
C PRO A 50 -44.25 -1.68 -26.86
N GLU A 51 -44.80 -0.49 -26.86
CA GLU A 51 -45.83 -0.06 -27.81
C GLU A 51 -45.60 1.29 -28.53
N GLU A 52 -44.56 2.08 -28.18
CA GLU A 52 -44.28 3.37 -28.86
C GLU A 52 -42.80 3.71 -28.93
N SER A 53 -42.28 3.90 -30.14
CA SER A 53 -40.92 4.43 -30.34
C SER A 53 -40.97 5.96 -30.38
N MET A 54 -40.46 6.62 -29.36
CA MET A 54 -40.26 8.07 -29.33
C MET A 54 -38.80 8.39 -29.67
N ARG A 55 -38.55 9.04 -30.81
CA ARG A 55 -37.25 9.61 -31.14
C ARG A 55 -37.18 11.02 -30.56
N LEU A 56 -36.33 11.19 -29.54
CA LEU A 56 -36.06 12.50 -28.99
C LEU A 56 -34.68 12.96 -29.52
N PRO A 57 -34.57 14.21 -30.01
CA PRO A 57 -33.28 14.78 -30.34
C PRO A 57 -32.45 14.87 -29.05
N VAL A 58 -31.28 14.24 -29.05
CA VAL A 58 -30.36 14.29 -27.90
C VAL A 58 -29.38 15.44 -28.17
N THR A 59 -29.52 16.50 -27.38
CA THR A 59 -28.53 17.58 -27.37
C THR A 59 -27.40 17.24 -26.39
N GLU A 60 -26.21 17.80 -26.62
CA GLU A 60 -25.08 17.66 -25.71
C GLU A 60 -25.47 18.09 -24.28
N GLU A 61 -26.29 19.12 -24.15
CA GLU A 61 -26.82 19.60 -22.86
C GLU A 61 -27.70 18.55 -22.17
N TRP A 62 -28.53 17.81 -22.92
CA TRP A 62 -29.35 16.72 -22.37
C TRP A 62 -28.50 15.55 -21.87
N VAL A 63 -27.44 15.20 -22.62
CA VAL A 63 -26.47 14.16 -22.22
C VAL A 63 -25.77 14.60 -20.95
N GLN A 64 -25.25 15.82 -20.91
CA GLN A 64 -24.57 16.37 -19.73
C GLN A 64 -25.46 16.41 -18.50
N GLN A 65 -26.73 16.86 -18.64
CA GLN A 65 -27.70 16.91 -17.53
C GLN A 65 -28.01 15.51 -16.96
N ARG A 66 -28.05 14.48 -17.80
CA ARG A 66 -28.33 13.10 -17.36
C ARG A 66 -27.10 12.29 -16.96
N MET A 67 -25.92 12.69 -17.43
CA MET A 67 -24.63 12.21 -16.92
C MET A 67 -24.21 12.93 -15.63
N THR A 68 -24.90 14.01 -15.24
CA THR A 68 -24.66 14.66 -13.95
C THR A 68 -25.11 13.74 -12.84
N ILE A 69 -24.19 13.35 -11.99
CA ILE A 69 -24.48 12.52 -10.83
C ILE A 69 -25.28 13.35 -9.85
N ASP A 70 -26.42 12.80 -9.43
CA ASP A 70 -27.11 13.30 -8.27
C ASP A 70 -26.37 12.87 -7.01
N PRO A 71 -25.69 13.78 -6.28
CA PRO A 71 -24.92 13.41 -5.10
C PRO A 71 -25.73 12.68 -4.03
N SER A 72 -27.05 12.92 -4.00
CA SER A 72 -27.97 12.26 -3.05
C SER A 72 -28.09 10.74 -3.28
N ARG A 73 -27.66 10.25 -4.44
CA ARG A 73 -27.64 8.81 -4.78
C ARG A 73 -26.33 8.12 -4.44
N LEU A 74 -25.30 8.87 -4.02
CA LEU A 74 -24.01 8.35 -3.60
C LEU A 74 -24.08 8.05 -2.10
N THR A 75 -24.56 6.86 -1.76
CA THR A 75 -24.54 6.37 -0.38
C THR A 75 -23.16 5.78 -0.05
N ASP A 76 -22.76 5.82 1.21
CA ASP A 76 -21.50 5.19 1.68
C ASP A 76 -21.44 3.71 1.30
N GLU A 77 -22.56 2.97 1.43
CA GLU A 77 -22.64 1.56 1.06
C GLU A 77 -22.30 1.34 -0.42
N LYS A 78 -22.83 2.19 -1.31
CA LYS A 78 -22.54 2.11 -2.75
C LYS A 78 -21.07 2.43 -3.04
N LEU A 79 -20.53 3.47 -2.40
CA LEU A 79 -19.12 3.85 -2.57
C LEU A 79 -18.21 2.76 -2.04
N LEU A 80 -18.48 2.23 -0.84
CA LEU A 80 -17.71 1.13 -0.26
C LEU A 80 -17.74 -0.11 -1.16
N SER A 81 -18.88 -0.46 -1.75
CA SER A 81 -18.97 -1.60 -2.67
C SER A 81 -18.08 -1.45 -3.92
N ILE A 82 -17.80 -0.22 -4.34
CA ILE A 82 -16.90 0.08 -5.46
C ILE A 82 -15.43 0.00 -5.01
N LEU A 83 -15.12 0.55 -3.84
CA LEU A 83 -13.74 0.72 -3.38
C LEU A 83 -13.14 -0.58 -2.82
N ILE A 84 -13.95 -1.39 -2.13
CA ILE A 84 -13.44 -2.51 -1.34
C ILE A 84 -12.74 -3.59 -2.19
N GLY A 85 -13.29 -3.90 -3.37
CA GLY A 85 -12.76 -4.94 -4.23
C GLY A 85 -11.30 -4.69 -4.66
N PRO A 86 -10.99 -3.53 -5.27
CA PRO A 86 -9.62 -3.16 -5.62
C PRO A 86 -8.65 -3.12 -4.43
N GLU A 87 -9.10 -2.68 -3.26
CA GLU A 87 -8.28 -2.63 -2.04
C GLU A 87 -8.00 -4.01 -1.46
N ILE A 88 -8.92 -4.97 -1.62
CA ILE A 88 -8.66 -6.38 -1.29
C ILE A 88 -7.71 -7.01 -2.31
N ALA A 89 -7.88 -6.69 -3.60
CA ALA A 89 -7.06 -7.25 -4.66
C ALA A 89 -5.58 -6.85 -4.54
N LEU A 90 -5.34 -5.61 -4.15
CA LEU A 90 -4.01 -5.04 -3.98
C LEU A 90 -3.76 -4.71 -2.51
N VAL A 91 -3.56 -5.76 -1.71
CA VAL A 91 -3.29 -5.69 -0.27
C VAL A 91 -2.16 -4.71 0.07
N ASN A 92 -2.06 -4.32 1.34
CA ASN A 92 -1.04 -3.41 1.87
C ASN A 92 -1.04 -2.03 1.18
N ASN A 93 -2.23 -1.50 0.91
CA ASN A 93 -2.42 -0.20 0.26
C ASN A 93 -1.86 -0.11 -1.17
N GLY A 94 -1.65 -1.25 -1.83
CA GLY A 94 -1.07 -1.33 -3.17
C GLY A 94 -1.92 -0.69 -4.28
N PHE A 95 -3.23 -0.44 -4.04
CA PHE A 95 -4.10 0.25 -4.99
C PHE A 95 -3.90 1.77 -4.88
N THR A 96 -2.78 2.24 -5.45
CA THR A 96 -2.41 3.67 -5.53
C THR A 96 -1.78 3.98 -6.88
N PHE A 97 -2.23 5.06 -7.52
CA PHE A 97 -1.76 5.54 -8.82
C PHE A 97 -2.27 6.97 -9.09
N ASP A 98 -1.52 7.71 -9.86
CA ASP A 98 -1.92 9.03 -10.35
C ASP A 98 -2.77 8.93 -11.61
N SER A 99 -2.46 7.93 -12.45
CA SER A 99 -3.19 7.56 -13.66
C SER A 99 -3.24 6.03 -13.76
N PRO A 100 -4.28 5.42 -14.34
CA PRO A 100 -4.30 3.98 -14.59
C PRO A 100 -3.09 3.46 -15.38
N ALA A 101 -2.45 4.32 -16.19
CA ALA A 101 -1.23 4.01 -16.93
C ALA A 101 0.00 3.75 -16.04
N ASP A 102 -0.04 4.16 -14.77
CA ASP A 102 1.05 3.94 -13.79
C ASP A 102 0.99 2.54 -13.17
N LEU A 103 -0.12 1.82 -13.36
CA LEU A 103 -0.27 0.47 -12.84
C LEU A 103 0.52 -0.53 -13.67
N SER A 104 1.37 -1.32 -13.00
CA SER A 104 2.08 -2.41 -13.66
C SER A 104 1.13 -3.51 -14.11
N SER A 105 1.53 -4.29 -15.13
CA SER A 105 0.75 -5.44 -15.60
C SER A 105 0.47 -6.46 -14.49
N GLU A 106 1.39 -6.62 -13.54
CA GLU A 106 1.18 -7.51 -12.38
C GLU A 106 0.06 -7.00 -11.46
N LYS A 107 0.03 -5.69 -11.14
CA LYS A 107 -1.07 -5.10 -10.35
C LYS A 107 -2.42 -5.20 -11.07
N LEU A 108 -2.44 -4.93 -12.37
CA LEU A 108 -3.62 -5.10 -13.19
C LEU A 108 -4.10 -6.55 -13.21
N PHE A 109 -3.16 -7.49 -13.27
CA PHE A 109 -3.48 -8.92 -13.21
C PHE A 109 -4.07 -9.33 -11.86
N MET A 110 -3.59 -8.78 -10.74
CA MET A 110 -4.18 -9.04 -9.42
C MET A 110 -5.63 -8.52 -9.31
N LEU A 111 -5.95 -7.36 -9.88
CA LEU A 111 -7.34 -6.86 -9.98
C LEU A 111 -8.22 -7.81 -10.80
N PHE A 112 -7.71 -8.32 -11.92
CA PHE A 112 -8.38 -9.33 -12.71
C PHE A 112 -8.59 -10.62 -11.91
N LEU A 113 -7.59 -11.11 -11.18
CA LEU A 113 -7.69 -12.30 -10.34
C LEU A 113 -8.78 -12.15 -9.27
N TYR A 114 -8.86 -11.00 -8.62
CA TYR A 114 -9.92 -10.73 -7.65
C TYR A 114 -11.31 -10.86 -8.29
N TRP A 115 -11.52 -10.26 -9.45
CA TRP A 115 -12.78 -10.43 -10.18
C TRP A 115 -13.05 -11.90 -10.52
N SER A 116 -12.04 -12.69 -10.89
CA SER A 116 -12.17 -14.08 -11.31
C SER A 116 -12.56 -15.04 -10.16
N VAL A 117 -12.50 -14.61 -8.89
CA VAL A 117 -12.87 -15.44 -7.72
C VAL A 117 -14.39 -15.65 -7.64
N ASP A 118 -15.19 -14.79 -8.28
CA ASP A 118 -16.65 -14.89 -8.24
C ASP A 118 -17.19 -16.11 -9.01
N SER A 119 -18.47 -16.44 -8.80
CA SER A 119 -19.19 -17.67 -9.16
C SER A 119 -19.17 -18.05 -10.65
N THR A 120 -18.75 -17.17 -11.54
CA THR A 120 -18.67 -17.43 -12.99
C THR A 120 -17.38 -18.15 -13.42
N ARG A 121 -16.42 -18.30 -12.53
CA ARG A 121 -15.07 -18.80 -12.82
C ARG A 121 -15.05 -20.20 -13.41
N ASP A 122 -15.90 -21.10 -12.91
CA ASP A 122 -15.91 -22.50 -13.36
C ASP A 122 -16.20 -22.68 -14.85
N ASN A 123 -16.83 -21.68 -15.48
CA ASN A 123 -17.09 -21.67 -16.92
C ASN A 123 -15.82 -21.52 -17.77
N TYR A 124 -14.71 -21.09 -17.17
CA TYR A 124 -13.43 -20.87 -17.86
C TYR A 124 -12.42 -21.97 -17.60
N LYS A 125 -12.78 -22.98 -16.80
CA LYS A 125 -11.91 -24.11 -16.47
C LYS A 125 -11.77 -25.03 -17.68
N GLN A 126 -10.53 -25.25 -18.11
CA GLN A 126 -10.21 -26.11 -19.24
C GLN A 126 -10.16 -27.62 -18.85
N ALA A 127 -10.00 -28.48 -19.83
CA ALA A 127 -9.98 -29.92 -19.63
C ALA A 127 -8.79 -30.41 -18.76
N ASP A 128 -7.71 -29.66 -18.69
CA ASP A 128 -6.55 -29.89 -17.82
C ASP A 128 -6.79 -29.52 -16.36
N GLY A 129 -7.95 -28.95 -16.06
CA GLY A 129 -8.35 -28.50 -14.72
C GLY A 129 -7.84 -27.11 -14.34
N LYS A 130 -7.22 -26.38 -15.27
CA LYS A 130 -6.69 -25.02 -15.07
C LYS A 130 -7.56 -23.99 -15.77
N TYR A 131 -7.30 -22.72 -15.49
CA TYR A 131 -7.94 -21.58 -16.13
C TYR A 131 -6.94 -20.92 -17.08
N HIS A 132 -7.34 -20.71 -18.34
CA HIS A 132 -6.52 -20.11 -19.37
C HIS A 132 -7.19 -18.84 -19.86
N PHE A 133 -6.57 -17.69 -19.61
CA PHE A 133 -7.14 -16.38 -19.95
C PHE A 133 -6.27 -15.67 -21.00
N THR A 134 -6.90 -15.19 -22.05
CA THR A 134 -6.23 -14.38 -23.07
C THR A 134 -6.07 -12.93 -22.61
N GLN A 135 -5.13 -12.20 -23.19
CA GLN A 135 -4.95 -10.78 -22.94
C GLN A 135 -6.23 -9.97 -23.19
N ASP A 136 -6.93 -10.26 -24.28
CA ASP A 136 -8.16 -9.54 -24.65
C ASP A 136 -9.27 -9.74 -23.63
N PHE A 137 -9.40 -10.97 -23.11
CA PHE A 137 -10.37 -11.25 -22.04
C PHE A 137 -10.04 -10.47 -20.76
N ILE A 138 -8.77 -10.47 -20.35
CA ILE A 138 -8.31 -9.73 -19.17
C ILE A 138 -8.54 -8.22 -19.37
N ASN A 139 -8.19 -7.67 -20.53
CA ASN A 139 -8.45 -6.27 -20.88
C ASN A 139 -9.94 -5.92 -20.80
N GLY A 140 -10.81 -6.82 -21.27
CA GLY A 140 -12.26 -6.67 -21.16
C GLY A 140 -12.72 -6.50 -19.72
N ILE A 141 -12.20 -7.32 -18.80
CA ILE A 141 -12.52 -7.22 -17.37
C ILE A 141 -11.93 -5.95 -16.74
N LEU A 142 -10.67 -5.61 -17.06
CA LEU A 142 -10.02 -4.39 -16.56
C LEU A 142 -10.74 -3.12 -17.01
N SER A 143 -11.46 -3.15 -18.14
CA SER A 143 -12.27 -2.03 -18.60
C SER A 143 -13.47 -1.71 -17.69
N HIS A 144 -13.81 -2.59 -16.74
CA HIS A 144 -14.78 -2.32 -15.70
C HIS A 144 -14.22 -1.45 -14.57
N TYR A 145 -12.90 -1.42 -14.40
CA TYR A 145 -12.21 -0.60 -13.41
C TYR A 145 -11.69 0.71 -14.00
N PHE A 146 -11.27 0.67 -15.28
CA PHE A 146 -10.57 1.79 -15.92
C PHE A 146 -11.14 2.08 -17.30
N ARG A 147 -11.05 3.33 -17.75
CA ARG A 147 -11.43 3.68 -19.13
C ARG A 147 -10.54 2.94 -20.12
N THR A 148 -11.11 2.33 -21.13
CA THR A 148 -10.36 1.69 -22.22
C THR A 148 -9.36 2.69 -22.83
N GLY A 149 -8.11 2.25 -22.95
CA GLY A 149 -7.00 3.08 -23.44
C GLY A 149 -6.34 3.97 -22.39
N SER A 150 -6.82 4.00 -21.14
CA SER A 150 -6.14 4.71 -20.04
C SER A 150 -5.10 3.87 -19.31
N PHE A 151 -5.03 2.58 -19.57
CA PHE A 151 -4.06 1.63 -19.00
C PHE A 151 -3.43 0.78 -20.10
N THR A 152 -2.29 0.18 -19.79
CA THR A 152 -1.63 -0.79 -20.69
C THR A 152 -1.38 -2.07 -19.90
N PHE A 153 -1.96 -3.17 -20.37
CA PHE A 153 -1.74 -4.50 -19.82
C PHE A 153 -0.97 -5.36 -20.82
N ASP A 154 0.13 -5.94 -20.37
CA ASP A 154 0.95 -6.87 -21.14
C ASP A 154 1.02 -8.21 -20.40
N ILE A 155 0.28 -9.20 -20.90
CA ILE A 155 0.18 -10.54 -20.31
C ILE A 155 1.55 -11.23 -20.20
N THR A 156 2.51 -10.88 -21.06
CA THR A 156 3.85 -11.50 -21.06
C THR A 156 4.67 -11.13 -19.82
N GLN A 157 4.28 -10.07 -19.11
CA GLN A 157 4.90 -9.64 -17.86
C GLN A 157 4.31 -10.32 -16.63
N CYS A 158 3.27 -11.11 -16.80
CA CYS A 158 2.63 -11.80 -15.68
C CYS A 158 3.37 -13.10 -15.36
N ARG A 159 3.55 -13.39 -14.08
CA ARG A 159 4.19 -14.61 -13.56
C ARG A 159 3.59 -15.90 -14.10
N ASN A 160 2.30 -15.89 -14.37
CA ASN A 160 1.52 -17.06 -14.80
C ASN A 160 1.39 -17.14 -16.33
N TYR A 161 2.19 -16.37 -17.09
CA TYR A 161 2.14 -16.41 -18.54
C TYR A 161 2.75 -17.69 -19.10
N ASP A 162 1.98 -18.40 -19.92
CA ASP A 162 2.44 -19.53 -20.70
C ASP A 162 2.70 -19.10 -22.15
N ALA A 163 3.97 -18.98 -22.52
CA ALA A 163 4.38 -18.56 -23.85
C ALA A 163 4.00 -19.57 -24.95
N SER A 164 3.77 -20.85 -24.63
CA SER A 164 3.38 -21.89 -25.60
C SER A 164 1.92 -21.74 -26.03
N GLU A 165 1.06 -21.21 -25.15
CA GLU A 165 -0.37 -21.03 -25.42
C GLU A 165 -0.75 -19.56 -25.60
N GLY A 166 0.14 -18.62 -25.19
CA GLY A 166 -0.13 -17.19 -25.26
C GLY A 166 -1.20 -16.73 -24.24
N THR A 167 -1.36 -17.46 -23.15
CA THR A 167 -2.39 -17.22 -22.14
C THR A 167 -1.78 -17.11 -20.73
N ALA A 168 -2.50 -16.48 -19.81
CA ALA A 168 -2.21 -16.59 -18.39
C ALA A 168 -2.88 -17.85 -17.84
N VAL A 169 -2.09 -18.73 -17.21
CA VAL A 169 -2.54 -20.02 -16.68
C VAL A 169 -2.63 -19.97 -15.17
N ILE A 170 -3.83 -20.23 -14.62
CA ILE A 170 -4.10 -20.21 -13.19
C ILE A 170 -4.54 -21.60 -12.74
N GLU A 171 -3.79 -22.20 -11.81
CA GLU A 171 -4.11 -23.53 -11.29
C GLU A 171 -5.18 -23.45 -10.19
N ASN A 172 -5.04 -22.51 -9.31
CA ASN A 172 -5.96 -22.34 -8.18
C ASN A 172 -6.02 -20.86 -7.76
N VAL A 173 -7.20 -20.29 -7.72
CA VAL A 173 -7.39 -18.98 -7.12
C VAL A 173 -7.90 -19.24 -5.71
N SER A 174 -7.01 -19.30 -4.73
CA SER A 174 -7.38 -19.28 -3.32
C SER A 174 -7.90 -17.90 -2.95
N GLY A 175 -8.86 -17.85 -2.03
CA GLY A 175 -9.53 -16.60 -1.65
C GLY A 175 -8.56 -15.52 -1.23
N PHE A 176 -8.86 -14.29 -1.60
CA PHE A 176 -8.21 -13.11 -1.06
C PHE A 176 -8.52 -13.03 0.44
N GLY A 177 -7.58 -12.54 1.23
CA GLY A 177 -7.78 -12.34 2.67
C GLY A 177 -8.91 -11.36 2.98
N GLY A 178 -9.21 -11.16 4.27
CA GLY A 178 -10.15 -10.13 4.71
C GLY A 178 -9.72 -8.74 4.22
N GLY A 179 -10.69 -7.94 3.81
CA GLY A 179 -10.42 -6.55 3.39
C GLY A 179 -10.20 -5.63 4.60
N PRO A 180 -9.63 -4.45 4.36
CA PRO A 180 -9.56 -3.40 5.37
C PRO A 180 -10.97 -2.93 5.76
N ASP A 181 -11.12 -2.44 7.00
CA ASP A 181 -12.31 -1.66 7.39
C ASP A 181 -12.20 -0.26 6.75
N LEU A 182 -13.01 -0.02 5.73
CA LEU A 182 -13.08 1.27 5.03
C LEU A 182 -14.28 2.08 5.51
N ARG A 183 -14.06 3.38 5.70
CA ARG A 183 -15.13 4.34 6.02
C ARG A 183 -15.02 5.56 5.12
N ILE A 184 -16.14 5.99 4.56
CA ILE A 184 -16.19 7.19 3.73
C ILE A 184 -16.07 8.41 4.65
N ALA A 185 -15.06 9.23 4.42
CA ALA A 185 -14.79 10.43 5.20
C ALA A 185 -15.34 11.70 4.53
N ASP A 186 -15.29 11.77 3.19
CA ASP A 186 -15.80 12.92 2.42
C ASP A 186 -16.13 12.51 0.99
N VAL A 187 -17.09 13.22 0.39
CA VAL A 187 -17.50 13.03 -1.01
C VAL A 187 -17.70 14.40 -1.67
N GLN A 188 -16.96 14.66 -2.74
CA GLN A 188 -17.03 15.89 -3.52
C GLN A 188 -17.36 15.62 -4.97
N VAL A 189 -18.40 16.25 -5.51
CA VAL A 189 -18.70 16.24 -6.95
C VAL A 189 -17.85 17.31 -7.61
N LEU A 190 -16.89 16.89 -8.44
CA LEU A 190 -15.97 17.79 -9.14
C LEU A 190 -16.59 18.42 -10.39
N GLY A 191 -17.58 17.75 -10.99
CA GLY A 191 -18.33 18.20 -12.16
C GLY A 191 -18.61 17.05 -13.13
N GLY A 192 -19.72 17.15 -13.86
CA GLY A 192 -20.17 16.09 -14.77
C GLY A 192 -20.37 14.75 -14.03
N SER A 193 -19.66 13.73 -14.46
CA SER A 193 -19.68 12.38 -13.87
C SER A 193 -18.56 12.13 -12.86
N THR A 194 -17.69 13.12 -12.63
CA THR A 194 -16.49 12.96 -11.82
C THR A 194 -16.74 13.28 -10.35
N VAL A 195 -16.42 12.33 -9.48
CA VAL A 195 -16.56 12.43 -8.03
C VAL A 195 -15.21 12.13 -7.37
N GLN A 196 -14.86 12.91 -6.38
CA GLN A 196 -13.75 12.63 -5.48
C GLN A 196 -14.28 12.04 -4.18
N VAL A 197 -13.76 10.89 -3.79
CA VAL A 197 -14.13 10.17 -2.57
C VAL A 197 -12.93 10.06 -1.67
N THR A 198 -13.05 10.54 -0.44
CA THR A 198 -12.03 10.33 0.60
C THR A 198 -12.48 9.20 1.50
N ALA A 199 -11.64 8.18 1.66
CA ALA A 199 -11.90 7.05 2.55
C ALA A 199 -10.77 6.88 3.56
N ASP A 200 -11.16 6.59 4.80
CA ASP A 200 -10.28 6.23 5.91
C ASP A 200 -10.22 4.71 6.06
N PHE A 201 -9.04 4.22 6.37
CA PHE A 201 -8.75 2.81 6.54
C PHE A 201 -8.46 2.55 8.01
N TYR A 202 -9.14 1.56 8.56
CA TYR A 202 -8.96 1.11 9.92
C TYR A 202 -8.48 -0.33 9.95
N ASN A 203 -7.81 -0.73 11.01
CA ASN A 203 -7.42 -2.12 11.20
C ASN A 203 -8.67 -3.01 11.26
N ALA A 204 -8.64 -4.12 10.51
CA ALA A 204 -9.78 -5.01 10.34
C ALA A 204 -10.12 -5.82 11.60
N ASP A 205 -9.15 -6.01 12.50
CA ASP A 205 -9.33 -6.77 13.75
C ASP A 205 -8.61 -6.08 14.92
N PRO A 206 -9.30 -5.14 15.59
CA PRO A 206 -8.74 -4.43 16.74
C PRO A 206 -8.47 -5.34 17.94
N PHE A 207 -8.86 -6.62 17.91
CA PHE A 207 -8.72 -7.54 19.04
C PHE A 207 -7.54 -8.51 18.90
N LEU A 208 -6.87 -8.57 17.76
CA LEU A 208 -5.75 -9.51 17.55
C LEU A 208 -4.60 -9.32 18.56
N ASP A 209 -4.44 -8.12 19.10
CA ASP A 209 -3.44 -7.80 20.13
C ASP A 209 -4.03 -7.64 21.55
N GLY A 210 -5.36 -7.71 21.69
CA GLY A 210 -6.05 -7.51 22.96
C GLY A 210 -6.15 -6.05 23.41
N SER A 211 -5.73 -5.07 22.60
CA SER A 211 -5.75 -3.65 22.94
C SER A 211 -7.15 -3.02 22.84
N GLY A 212 -8.03 -3.60 22.00
CA GLY A 212 -9.41 -3.15 21.83
C GLY A 212 -9.57 -1.77 21.17
N GLY A 213 -8.50 -1.18 20.65
CA GLY A 213 -8.51 0.14 20.03
C GLY A 213 -8.60 0.08 18.49
N GLU A 214 -9.44 0.93 17.89
CA GLU A 214 -9.44 1.15 16.45
C GLU A 214 -8.27 2.06 16.08
N LEU A 215 -7.51 1.66 15.07
CA LEU A 215 -6.41 2.41 14.51
C LEU A 215 -6.72 2.82 13.07
N ARG A 216 -6.77 4.13 12.79
CA ARG A 216 -6.74 4.63 11.42
C ARG A 216 -5.29 4.61 10.94
N TYR A 217 -5.02 3.82 9.90
CA TYR A 217 -3.65 3.66 9.40
C TYR A 217 -3.42 4.25 8.01
N ALA A 218 -4.48 4.57 7.27
CA ALA A 218 -4.37 5.22 5.97
C ALA A 218 -5.60 6.10 5.69
N ARG A 219 -5.38 7.11 4.85
CA ARG A 219 -6.44 7.87 4.18
C ARG A 219 -6.10 7.91 2.71
N LYS A 220 -7.08 7.63 1.86
CA LYS A 220 -6.94 7.74 0.41
C LYS A 220 -8.01 8.62 -0.19
N VAL A 221 -7.64 9.27 -1.29
CA VAL A 221 -8.53 10.05 -2.14
C VAL A 221 -8.61 9.36 -3.48
N TYR A 222 -9.82 8.99 -3.88
CA TYR A 222 -10.12 8.39 -5.17
C TYR A 222 -10.80 9.41 -6.06
N THR A 223 -10.39 9.49 -7.32
CA THR A 223 -11.15 10.19 -8.35
C THR A 223 -11.84 9.14 -9.20
N LEU A 224 -13.17 9.20 -9.22
CA LEU A 224 -14.05 8.26 -9.90
C LEU A 224 -14.82 8.98 -10.99
N ASP A 225 -14.93 8.35 -12.14
CA ASP A 225 -15.81 8.79 -13.21
C ASP A 225 -17.02 7.86 -13.26
N PHE A 226 -18.17 8.36 -12.83
CA PHE A 226 -19.39 7.57 -12.78
C PHE A 226 -20.06 7.51 -14.14
N TYR A 227 -20.47 6.33 -14.51
CA TYR A 227 -21.28 6.11 -15.69
C TYR A 227 -22.50 5.26 -15.33
N TYR A 228 -23.39 5.09 -16.28
CA TYR A 228 -24.59 4.30 -16.04
C TYR A 228 -24.19 2.84 -15.70
N GLY A 229 -24.35 2.49 -14.44
CA GLY A 229 -24.10 1.14 -13.92
C GLY A 229 -22.80 0.95 -13.13
N GLY A 230 -21.89 1.95 -13.06
CA GLY A 230 -20.64 1.77 -12.33
C GLY A 230 -19.79 3.03 -12.17
N ALA A 231 -18.54 2.83 -11.81
CA ALA A 231 -17.56 3.88 -11.70
C ALA A 231 -16.19 3.40 -12.19
N LEU A 232 -15.50 4.26 -12.93
CA LEU A 232 -14.15 4.04 -13.41
C LEU A 232 -13.16 4.84 -12.57
N PHE A 233 -12.11 4.20 -12.13
CA PHE A 233 -11.06 4.87 -11.39
C PHE A 233 -10.17 5.70 -12.32
N GLN A 234 -9.99 6.98 -11.98
CA GLN A 234 -9.06 7.87 -12.64
C GLN A 234 -7.76 8.01 -11.86
N SER A 235 -7.84 8.03 -10.53
CA SER A 235 -6.70 8.03 -9.63
C SER A 235 -7.08 7.47 -8.25
N ALA A 236 -6.08 6.98 -7.53
CA ALA A 236 -6.17 6.60 -6.13
C ALA A 236 -4.86 7.04 -5.44
N ARG A 237 -4.92 7.96 -4.50
CA ARG A 237 -3.76 8.59 -3.88
C ARG A 237 -3.89 8.59 -2.37
N PHE A 238 -2.79 8.45 -1.68
CA PHE A 238 -2.77 8.71 -0.24
C PHE A 238 -3.04 10.19 0.03
N ALA A 239 -3.64 10.46 1.18
CA ALA A 239 -3.83 11.79 1.73
C ALA A 239 -3.16 11.89 3.11
N PRO A 240 -2.82 13.12 3.57
CA PRO A 240 -2.18 13.31 4.86
C PRO A 240 -2.99 12.72 6.01
N LEU A 241 -2.29 12.12 6.96
CA LEU A 241 -2.82 11.73 8.27
C LEU A 241 -2.29 12.72 9.33
N PRO A 242 -3.08 13.05 10.35
CA PRO A 242 -2.61 13.87 11.48
C PRO A 242 -1.59 13.09 12.34
N GLU A 243 -0.75 13.82 13.05
CA GLU A 243 0.24 13.26 13.99
C GLU A 243 -0.40 12.36 15.06
N ASP A 244 -1.61 12.67 15.46
CA ASP A 244 -2.35 11.90 16.47
C ASP A 244 -2.58 10.44 16.04
N ASP A 245 -2.69 10.15 14.74
CA ASP A 245 -2.81 8.78 14.26
C ASP A 245 -1.50 7.99 14.47
N LEU A 246 -0.35 8.62 14.24
CA LEU A 246 0.94 8.00 14.54
C LEU A 246 1.10 7.74 16.04
N ARG A 247 0.74 8.72 16.88
CA ARG A 247 0.79 8.56 18.34
C ARG A 247 -0.13 7.46 18.81
N ALA A 248 -1.35 7.40 18.30
CA ALA A 248 -2.31 6.36 18.61
C ALA A 248 -1.81 4.96 18.23
N ALA A 249 -1.21 4.83 17.03
CA ALA A 249 -0.64 3.57 16.56
C ALA A 249 0.45 3.05 17.51
N LEU A 250 1.37 3.92 17.90
CA LEU A 250 2.47 3.55 18.78
C LEU A 250 2.00 3.25 20.21
N GLN A 251 1.04 4.01 20.72
CA GLN A 251 0.48 3.78 22.06
C GLN A 251 -0.30 2.47 22.15
N LEU A 252 -1.11 2.16 21.13
CA LEU A 252 -1.85 0.89 21.08
C LEU A 252 -0.90 -0.31 21.07
N HIS A 253 0.23 -0.18 20.36
CA HIS A 253 1.22 -1.24 20.30
C HIS A 253 1.97 -1.42 21.62
N THR A 254 2.43 -0.35 22.23
CA THR A 254 3.26 -0.40 23.45
C THR A 254 2.45 -0.59 24.73
N GLY A 255 1.18 -0.22 24.72
CA GLY A 255 0.33 -0.17 25.90
C GLY A 255 0.73 0.93 26.89
N GLU A 256 1.64 1.84 26.52
CA GLU A 256 2.14 2.95 27.34
C GLU A 256 1.54 4.29 26.90
N THR A 257 1.27 5.15 27.85
CA THR A 257 0.83 6.54 27.62
C THR A 257 2.01 7.48 27.82
N THR A 258 2.91 7.55 26.86
CA THR A 258 4.08 8.43 26.92
C THR A 258 4.04 9.47 25.81
N ASP A 259 4.48 10.69 26.10
CA ASP A 259 4.66 11.76 25.10
C ASP A 259 6.00 11.65 24.37
N ASP A 260 6.89 10.76 24.80
CA ASP A 260 8.20 10.56 24.19
C ASP A 260 8.13 9.54 23.06
N LEU A 261 7.93 10.02 21.84
CA LEU A 261 7.89 9.18 20.63
C LEU A 261 9.21 8.47 20.34
N ALA A 262 10.35 9.03 20.74
CA ALA A 262 11.64 8.34 20.59
C ALA A 262 11.68 7.08 21.45
N GLN A 263 11.09 7.16 22.66
CA GLN A 263 10.97 6.01 23.54
C GLN A 263 10.03 4.96 22.97
N LEU A 264 8.90 5.37 22.35
CA LEU A 264 7.98 4.47 21.66
C LEU A 264 8.63 3.71 20.51
N PHE A 265 9.38 4.39 19.64
CA PHE A 265 10.15 3.74 18.58
C PHE A 265 11.21 2.79 19.12
N TRP A 266 11.71 3.07 20.31
CA TRP A 266 12.74 2.29 20.93
C TRP A 266 12.23 1.02 21.62
N THR A 267 11.02 1.07 22.20
CA THR A 267 10.36 -0.07 22.84
C THR A 267 9.45 -0.83 21.89
N TYR A 268 9.37 -0.38 20.64
CA TYR A 268 8.42 -0.85 19.64
C TYR A 268 8.36 -2.38 19.49
N ASP A 269 9.50 -3.07 19.48
CA ASP A 269 9.51 -4.53 19.35
C ASP A 269 9.15 -5.30 20.64
N GLY A 270 8.68 -4.60 21.67
CA GLY A 270 8.31 -5.18 22.96
C GLY A 270 9.48 -5.75 23.78
N GLN A 271 10.72 -5.65 23.27
CA GLN A 271 11.91 -6.22 23.87
C GLN A 271 12.94 -5.16 24.29
N ASN A 272 12.54 -3.90 24.36
CA ASN A 272 13.44 -2.79 24.67
C ASN A 272 14.62 -2.64 23.67
N ARG A 273 14.40 -2.88 22.39
CA ARG A 273 15.43 -2.83 21.36
C ARG A 273 15.25 -1.61 20.47
N ASN A 274 16.33 -0.90 20.22
CA ASN A 274 16.31 0.27 19.36
C ASN A 274 16.20 -0.14 17.88
N LEU A 275 15.03 0.05 17.26
CA LEU A 275 14.83 -0.22 15.84
C LEU A 275 15.64 0.74 14.96
N LEU A 276 15.78 1.99 15.38
CA LEU A 276 16.47 3.03 14.62
C LEU A 276 17.99 2.85 14.63
N GLY A 277 18.53 2.18 15.67
CA GLY A 277 19.96 2.05 15.86
C GLY A 277 20.71 1.25 14.79
N SER A 278 20.01 0.40 14.05
CA SER A 278 20.58 -0.40 12.96
C SER A 278 19.86 -0.16 11.64
N LEU A 279 19.07 0.92 11.53
CA LEU A 279 18.36 1.24 10.28
C LEU A 279 19.37 1.78 9.26
N PRO A 280 19.53 1.12 8.10
CA PRO A 280 20.45 1.60 7.07
C PRO A 280 19.92 2.82 6.34
N ASP A 281 20.80 3.60 5.74
CA ASP A 281 20.42 4.62 4.80
C ASP A 281 19.82 3.99 3.53
N GLY A 282 18.76 4.58 3.00
CA GLY A 282 18.16 4.11 1.77
C GLY A 282 16.76 4.62 1.51
N ASN A 283 16.30 4.38 0.29
CA ASN A 283 14.91 4.55 -0.12
C ASN A 283 14.37 3.17 -0.51
N TRP A 284 13.41 2.68 0.26
CA TRP A 284 12.85 1.33 0.11
C TRP A 284 11.49 1.30 -0.60
N THR A 285 11.09 2.42 -1.19
CA THR A 285 9.86 2.50 -2.02
C THR A 285 10.14 2.30 -3.50
N ALA A 286 11.42 2.30 -3.91
CA ALA A 286 11.85 2.21 -5.29
C ALA A 286 12.74 0.98 -5.53
N LEU A 287 12.57 0.32 -6.67
CA LEU A 287 13.37 -0.80 -7.12
C LEU A 287 13.98 -0.47 -8.50
N PRO A 288 15.15 -1.05 -8.81
CA PRO A 288 15.99 -1.93 -8.01
C PRO A 288 16.73 -1.17 -6.89
N LEU A 289 17.01 -1.86 -5.79
CA LEU A 289 17.86 -1.33 -4.74
C LEU A 289 19.32 -1.25 -5.20
N THR A 290 20.05 -0.22 -4.76
CA THR A 290 21.52 -0.17 -4.89
C THR A 290 22.16 -1.28 -4.07
N GLU A 291 23.43 -1.64 -4.38
CA GLU A 291 24.15 -2.65 -3.59
C GLU A 291 24.28 -2.24 -2.12
N ASP A 292 24.63 -0.98 -1.84
CA ASP A 292 24.77 -0.46 -0.48
C ASP A 292 23.44 -0.51 0.29
N ALA A 293 22.32 -0.14 -0.37
CA ALA A 293 20.99 -0.22 0.23
C ALA A 293 20.60 -1.68 0.52
N TRP A 294 20.94 -2.60 -0.39
CA TRP A 294 20.69 -4.02 -0.18
C TRP A 294 21.52 -4.59 0.96
N ASP A 295 22.81 -4.24 1.05
CA ASP A 295 23.69 -4.67 2.11
C ASP A 295 23.17 -4.26 3.50
N GLY A 296 22.85 -2.97 3.66
CA GLY A 296 22.30 -2.46 4.91
C GLY A 296 20.94 -3.07 5.25
N LEU A 297 20.04 -3.18 4.28
CA LEU A 297 18.72 -3.75 4.46
C LEU A 297 18.79 -5.24 4.86
N SER A 298 19.60 -6.02 4.17
CA SER A 298 19.76 -7.45 4.44
C SER A 298 20.30 -7.71 5.84
N LEU A 299 21.27 -6.90 6.28
CA LEU A 299 21.78 -6.98 7.63
C LEU A 299 20.72 -6.63 8.67
N PHE A 300 19.95 -5.56 8.46
CA PHE A 300 18.86 -5.16 9.35
C PHE A 300 17.83 -6.29 9.50
N VAL A 301 17.37 -6.86 8.39
CA VAL A 301 16.39 -7.96 8.39
C VAL A 301 16.93 -9.17 9.15
N TYR A 302 18.17 -9.57 8.86
CA TYR A 302 18.81 -10.68 9.57
C TYR A 302 18.90 -10.41 11.08
N GLU A 303 19.34 -9.22 11.48
CA GLU A 303 19.47 -8.88 12.90
C GLU A 303 18.11 -8.87 13.64
N ARG A 304 17.05 -8.38 13.00
CA ARG A 304 15.69 -8.43 13.59
C ARG A 304 15.25 -9.86 13.79
N TYR A 305 15.35 -10.69 12.76
CA TYR A 305 15.04 -12.11 12.87
C TYR A 305 15.88 -12.83 13.92
N ALA A 306 17.17 -12.63 13.89
CA ALA A 306 18.10 -13.29 14.80
C ALA A 306 17.84 -12.96 16.28
N ARG A 307 17.48 -11.72 16.58
CA ARG A 307 17.13 -11.27 17.94
C ARG A 307 15.86 -11.92 18.46
N GLU A 308 14.88 -12.15 17.59
CA GLU A 308 13.61 -12.82 17.92
C GLU A 308 13.79 -14.34 18.08
N ASN A 309 14.79 -14.95 17.43
CA ASN A 309 14.98 -16.38 17.29
C ASN A 309 16.29 -16.92 17.91
N ASN A 310 16.83 -16.24 18.95
CA ASN A 310 18.04 -16.66 19.66
C ASN A 310 19.33 -16.73 18.81
N TRP A 311 19.51 -15.79 17.90
CA TRP A 311 20.70 -15.61 17.10
C TRP A 311 21.14 -16.83 16.26
N PRO A 312 20.27 -17.41 15.44
CA PRO A 312 20.68 -18.46 14.53
C PRO A 312 21.69 -17.91 13.51
N LEU A 313 22.59 -18.73 13.01
CA LEU A 313 23.54 -18.36 11.95
C LEU A 313 22.88 -18.26 10.58
N THR A 314 21.70 -18.85 10.43
CA THR A 314 20.99 -18.94 9.16
C THR A 314 19.53 -18.51 9.31
N ILE A 315 18.98 -17.95 8.25
CA ILE A 315 17.56 -17.63 8.13
C ILE A 315 17.05 -18.20 6.80
N SER A 316 15.88 -18.85 6.81
CA SER A 316 15.26 -19.30 5.58
C SER A 316 14.79 -18.09 4.74
N GLU A 317 14.78 -18.24 3.41
CA GLU A 317 14.22 -17.24 2.49
C GLU A 317 12.82 -16.79 2.91
N THR A 318 11.95 -17.74 3.26
CA THR A 318 10.58 -17.43 3.70
C THR A 318 10.55 -16.56 4.97
N ASP A 319 11.39 -16.86 5.97
CA ASP A 319 11.45 -16.06 7.20
C ASP A 319 12.10 -14.70 6.96
N PHE A 320 13.07 -14.64 6.04
CA PHE A 320 13.69 -13.40 5.62
C PHE A 320 12.67 -12.49 4.95
N ASP A 321 11.90 -13.02 4.00
CA ASP A 321 10.82 -12.31 3.29
C ASP A 321 9.76 -11.79 4.26
N HIS A 322 9.29 -12.63 5.16
CA HIS A 322 8.31 -12.22 6.16
C HIS A 322 8.84 -11.13 7.09
N THR A 323 10.12 -11.18 7.44
CA THR A 323 10.74 -10.14 8.28
C THR A 323 10.91 -8.85 7.49
N LEU A 324 11.31 -8.95 6.22
CA LEU A 324 11.43 -7.81 5.33
C LEU A 324 10.09 -7.08 5.16
N GLU A 325 9.02 -7.81 4.83
CA GLU A 325 7.68 -7.27 4.59
C GLU A 325 7.09 -6.56 5.82
N ARG A 326 7.47 -6.97 7.02
CA ARG A 326 7.04 -6.30 8.27
C ARG A 326 7.53 -4.87 8.38
N TYR A 327 8.78 -4.63 8.02
CA TYR A 327 9.45 -3.35 8.27
C TYR A 327 9.54 -2.46 7.04
N PHE A 328 9.43 -3.03 5.82
CA PHE A 328 9.62 -2.31 4.58
C PHE A 328 8.51 -2.62 3.56
N PRO A 329 8.13 -1.67 2.70
CA PRO A 329 7.08 -1.87 1.69
C PRO A 329 7.55 -2.68 0.47
N LEU A 330 8.69 -3.35 0.57
CA LEU A 330 9.26 -4.20 -0.47
C LEU A 330 8.52 -5.54 -0.44
N GLY A 331 7.50 -5.69 -1.28
CA GLY A 331 6.82 -6.97 -1.46
C GLY A 331 7.70 -7.98 -2.19
N ARG A 332 7.29 -9.25 -2.17
CA ARG A 332 7.97 -10.40 -2.82
C ARG A 332 8.36 -10.19 -4.27
N TYR A 333 7.73 -9.28 -4.96
CA TYR A 333 7.85 -9.10 -6.41
C TYR A 333 8.89 -8.08 -6.83
N GLY A 334 9.69 -7.56 -5.92
CA GLY A 334 10.55 -6.42 -6.19
C GLY A 334 12.05 -6.62 -5.94
N TRP A 335 12.47 -7.77 -5.46
CA TRP A 335 13.88 -8.05 -5.19
C TRP A 335 14.22 -9.50 -5.54
N GLU A 336 15.44 -9.69 -5.99
CA GLU A 336 15.95 -11.00 -6.35
C GLU A 336 16.69 -11.61 -5.16
N ASP A 337 16.53 -12.93 -4.97
CA ASP A 337 17.30 -13.68 -3.99
C ASP A 337 18.78 -13.58 -4.32
N ARG A 338 19.49 -12.76 -3.59
CA ARG A 338 20.91 -12.49 -3.82
C ARG A 338 21.68 -12.37 -2.52
N SER A 339 22.95 -12.73 -2.61
CA SER A 339 23.89 -12.47 -1.53
C SER A 339 24.13 -10.97 -1.34
N SER A 340 24.52 -10.57 -0.13
CA SER A 340 24.99 -9.24 0.22
C SER A 340 26.40 -9.33 0.82
N HIS A 341 26.98 -8.18 1.17
CA HIS A 341 28.25 -8.16 1.88
C HIS A 341 28.21 -8.93 3.22
N TYR A 342 27.06 -8.92 3.89
CA TYR A 342 26.88 -9.53 5.21
C TYR A 342 26.25 -10.92 5.18
N LEU A 343 25.55 -11.27 4.11
CA LEU A 343 24.80 -12.52 4.00
C LEU A 343 25.12 -13.25 2.69
N THR A 344 25.38 -14.56 2.77
CA THR A 344 25.47 -15.42 1.59
C THR A 344 24.13 -16.12 1.40
N TYR A 345 23.53 -15.97 0.20
CA TYR A 345 22.33 -16.71 -0.20
C TYR A 345 22.71 -17.98 -0.95
N GLN A 346 22.19 -19.12 -0.51
CA GLN A 346 22.33 -20.40 -1.17
C GLN A 346 21.13 -21.31 -0.86
N ASP A 347 20.56 -21.89 -1.90
CA ASP A 347 19.50 -22.91 -1.81
C ASP A 347 18.33 -22.54 -0.86
N GLY A 348 17.81 -21.31 -0.98
CA GLY A 348 16.69 -20.82 -0.16
C GLY A 348 17.06 -20.44 1.28
N THR A 349 18.35 -20.19 1.54
CA THR A 349 18.85 -19.88 2.87
C THR A 349 19.88 -18.76 2.84
N TYR A 350 19.74 -17.79 3.74
CA TYR A 350 20.72 -16.76 4.02
C TYR A 350 21.59 -17.16 5.20
N THR A 351 22.92 -17.07 5.05
CA THR A 351 23.90 -17.38 6.09
C THR A 351 24.74 -16.15 6.38
N ARG A 352 24.87 -15.75 7.65
CA ARG A 352 25.70 -14.63 8.06
C ARG A 352 27.18 -14.93 7.84
N THR A 353 27.87 -14.03 7.14
CA THR A 353 29.28 -14.17 6.79
C THR A 353 30.21 -13.29 7.61
N ILE A 354 29.75 -12.16 8.13
CA ILE A 354 30.55 -11.18 8.86
C ILE A 354 29.91 -10.89 10.22
N ASN A 355 30.74 -10.84 11.26
CA ASN A 355 30.33 -10.49 12.61
C ASN A 355 30.88 -9.09 12.92
N ASP A 356 30.20 -8.04 12.50
CA ASP A 356 30.57 -6.69 12.90
C ASP A 356 29.84 -6.30 14.18
N ASN A 357 30.60 -5.89 15.19
CA ASN A 357 30.04 -5.26 16.38
C ASN A 357 29.74 -3.80 16.01
N HIS A 358 28.49 -3.51 15.71
CA HIS A 358 28.05 -2.13 15.58
C HIS A 358 27.83 -1.56 16.98
N GLY A 359 28.30 -0.33 17.20
CA GLY A 359 28.01 0.44 18.40
C GLY A 359 26.51 0.67 18.60
N ALA A 360 26.14 1.32 19.68
CA ALA A 360 24.75 1.68 19.95
C ALA A 360 24.48 3.12 19.45
N ARG A 361 23.37 3.29 18.71
CA ARG A 361 22.84 4.60 18.32
C ARG A 361 21.62 4.91 19.18
N TYR A 362 21.64 6.04 19.87
CA TYR A 362 20.54 6.51 20.71
C TYR A 362 19.87 7.69 20.02
N CYS A 363 18.62 7.53 19.62
CA CYS A 363 17.89 8.52 18.84
C CYS A 363 16.80 9.20 19.68
N TYR A 364 16.75 10.53 19.62
CA TYR A 364 15.74 11.37 20.25
C TYR A 364 14.96 12.16 19.22
N LEU A 365 13.65 12.06 19.23
CA LEU A 365 12.80 12.70 18.26
C LEU A 365 12.82 14.22 18.42
N LYS A 366 13.20 14.92 17.35
CA LYS A 366 13.26 16.38 17.27
C LYS A 366 12.02 16.98 16.60
N ARG A 367 11.50 16.32 15.56
CA ARG A 367 10.40 16.83 14.74
C ARG A 367 9.64 15.73 14.04
N ILE A 368 8.33 15.91 13.94
CA ILE A 368 7.43 15.14 13.07
C ILE A 368 6.90 16.08 12.00
N SER A 369 6.80 15.59 10.77
CA SER A 369 6.14 16.25 9.65
C SER A 369 5.16 15.28 8.99
N CYS A 370 3.89 15.67 8.89
CA CYS A 370 2.87 14.90 8.17
C CYS A 370 3.03 15.20 6.68
N MET A 371 3.19 14.15 5.87
CA MET A 371 3.48 14.27 4.44
C MET A 371 2.20 14.16 3.60
N ALA A 372 2.23 14.75 2.41
CA ALA A 372 1.08 14.76 1.50
C ALA A 372 0.65 13.35 1.04
N ASP A 373 1.57 12.40 1.03
CA ASP A 373 1.34 11.00 0.66
C ASP A 373 0.92 10.10 1.84
N GLY A 374 0.48 10.70 2.96
CA GLY A 374 0.04 9.98 4.15
C GLY A 374 1.16 9.33 4.97
N SER A 375 2.42 9.57 4.61
CA SER A 375 3.56 9.16 5.43
C SER A 375 3.92 10.21 6.48
N PHE A 376 4.79 9.84 7.40
CA PHE A 376 5.34 10.73 8.42
C PHE A 376 6.86 10.80 8.25
N GLN A 377 7.40 12.01 8.19
CA GLN A 377 8.83 12.25 8.27
C GLN A 377 9.21 12.58 9.71
N LEU A 378 10.11 11.80 10.27
CA LEU A 378 10.60 11.89 11.63
C LEU A 378 12.07 12.29 11.58
N VAL A 379 12.43 13.36 12.27
CA VAL A 379 13.82 13.80 12.39
C VAL A 379 14.29 13.54 13.82
N PHE A 380 15.30 12.70 13.95
CA PHE A 380 15.92 12.35 15.21
C PHE A 380 17.29 13.03 15.35
N ARG A 381 17.63 13.41 16.58
CA ARG A 381 18.99 13.70 16.99
C ARG A 381 19.55 12.43 17.60
N CYS A 382 20.69 11.98 17.10
CA CYS A 382 21.28 10.70 17.48
C CYS A 382 22.64 10.89 18.15
N LEU A 383 22.89 10.11 19.20
CA LEU A 383 24.20 9.95 19.82
C LEU A 383 24.75 8.58 19.45
N ASP A 384 25.83 8.54 18.68
CA ASP A 384 26.52 7.32 18.30
C ASP A 384 27.57 6.97 19.34
N VAL A 385 27.43 5.80 19.95
CA VAL A 385 28.34 5.27 20.94
C VAL A 385 28.96 3.98 20.37
N PRO A 386 30.22 4.02 19.89
CA PRO A 386 30.84 2.88 19.22
C PRO A 386 30.92 1.63 20.10
N GLU A 387 31.22 1.80 21.37
CA GLU A 387 31.21 0.79 22.44
C GLU A 387 30.89 1.49 23.76
N LEU A 388 30.35 0.74 24.75
CA LEU A 388 30.26 1.25 26.12
C LEU A 388 31.68 1.46 26.65
N THR A 389 32.12 2.69 26.62
CA THR A 389 33.44 3.10 27.13
C THR A 389 33.32 3.55 28.58
N GLU A 390 34.33 3.29 29.35
CA GLU A 390 34.49 3.86 30.69
C GLU A 390 34.47 5.40 30.60
N TYR A 391 34.00 6.08 31.64
CA TYR A 391 33.92 7.54 31.70
C TYR A 391 35.24 8.25 31.27
N ALA A 392 36.36 7.70 31.64
CA ALA A 392 37.69 8.28 31.35
C ALA A 392 37.98 8.35 29.82
N ASP A 393 37.52 7.36 29.06
CA ASP A 393 37.79 7.21 27.63
C ASP A 393 36.61 7.69 26.74
N ALA A 394 35.53 8.10 27.37
CA ALA A 394 34.32 8.52 26.68
C ALA A 394 34.50 9.86 25.93
N SER A 395 33.82 10.03 24.82
CA SER A 395 33.70 11.32 24.13
C SER A 395 33.07 12.38 25.02
N ALA A 396 33.24 13.67 24.67
CA ALA A 396 32.66 14.76 25.45
C ALA A 396 31.14 14.65 25.59
N ASP A 397 30.46 14.20 24.53
CA ASP A 397 29.00 14.03 24.49
C ASP A 397 28.54 12.86 25.38
N VAL A 398 29.32 11.75 25.36
CA VAL A 398 29.06 10.59 26.22
C VAL A 398 29.34 10.93 27.68
N ARG A 399 30.43 11.69 27.98
CA ARG A 399 30.71 12.17 29.35
C ARG A 399 29.59 13.07 29.89
N ALA A 400 29.03 13.93 29.05
CA ALA A 400 27.90 14.78 29.46
C ALA A 400 26.68 13.95 29.96
N VAL A 401 26.48 12.74 29.41
CA VAL A 401 25.45 11.81 29.91
C VAL A 401 25.81 11.28 31.31
N TYR A 402 27.05 10.86 31.51
CA TYR A 402 27.52 10.39 32.83
C TYR A 402 27.44 11.49 33.88
N ASP A 403 27.91 12.70 33.55
CA ASP A 403 27.86 13.87 34.45
C ASP A 403 26.41 14.23 34.82
N HIS A 404 25.49 14.19 33.84
CA HIS A 404 24.08 14.45 34.09
C HIS A 404 23.42 13.38 34.98
N ALA A 405 23.86 12.13 34.84
CA ALA A 405 23.42 11.04 35.70
C ALA A 405 24.02 11.06 37.10
N GLY A 406 25.11 11.81 37.30
CA GLY A 406 25.86 11.87 38.55
C GLY A 406 26.61 10.58 38.88
N ALA A 407 27.04 9.83 37.86
CA ALA A 407 27.71 8.53 37.98
C ALA A 407 28.84 8.39 36.95
N GLU A 408 29.95 7.79 37.35
CA GLU A 408 31.07 7.49 36.46
C GLU A 408 31.00 6.07 35.84
N GLU A 409 30.11 5.22 36.39
CA GLU A 409 29.80 3.90 35.85
C GLU A 409 28.29 3.71 35.78
N LEU A 410 27.81 3.25 34.63
CA LEU A 410 26.42 2.91 34.41
C LEU A 410 26.32 1.57 33.66
N GLN A 411 25.42 0.71 34.13
CA GLN A 411 25.07 -0.48 33.36
C GLN A 411 24.40 -0.09 32.03
N PRO A 412 24.46 -0.91 30.99
CA PRO A 412 23.92 -0.55 29.66
C PRO A 412 22.49 0.01 29.66
N GLN A 413 21.61 -0.55 30.50
CA GLN A 413 20.24 -0.07 30.62
C GLN A 413 20.12 1.25 31.37
N GLU A 414 21.00 1.50 32.36
CA GLU A 414 21.05 2.74 33.11
C GLU A 414 21.62 3.86 32.25
N PHE A 415 22.72 3.58 31.53
CA PHE A 415 23.30 4.51 30.58
C PHE A 415 22.26 4.97 29.55
N ARG A 416 21.51 4.05 29.01
CA ARG A 416 20.45 4.32 28.06
C ARG A 416 19.37 5.28 28.63
N ARG A 417 18.90 5.02 29.85
CA ARG A 417 17.94 5.92 30.52
C ARG A 417 18.54 7.30 30.77
N ALA A 418 19.82 7.33 31.11
CA ALA A 418 20.54 8.59 31.28
C ALA A 418 20.66 9.39 29.98
N VAL A 419 20.91 8.73 28.83
CA VAL A 419 20.94 9.38 27.51
C VAL A 419 19.60 10.07 27.23
N TYR A 420 18.48 9.36 27.38
CA TYR A 420 17.16 9.96 27.11
C TYR A 420 16.80 11.09 28.05
N ARG A 421 17.16 11.00 29.33
CA ARG A 421 17.01 12.10 30.28
C ARG A 421 17.84 13.32 29.88
N ALA A 422 19.10 13.10 29.51
CA ALA A 422 19.97 14.18 29.08
C ALA A 422 19.44 14.87 27.80
N PHE A 423 18.90 14.10 26.84
CA PHE A 423 18.22 14.67 25.69
C PHE A 423 16.99 15.51 26.06
N ALA A 424 16.11 14.97 26.92
CA ALA A 424 14.91 15.67 27.37
C ALA A 424 15.24 16.97 28.11
N ASP A 425 16.32 16.96 28.92
CA ASP A 425 16.78 18.13 29.71
C ASP A 425 17.68 19.07 28.88
N GLY A 426 17.94 18.75 27.60
CA GLY A 426 18.76 19.57 26.72
C GLY A 426 20.24 19.63 27.09
N VAL A 427 20.73 18.65 27.84
CA VAL A 427 22.09 18.63 28.41
C VAL A 427 23.13 18.12 27.43
N ILE A 428 22.76 17.26 26.47
CA ILE A 428 23.71 16.74 25.49
C ILE A 428 24.13 17.87 24.55
N PRO A 429 25.41 18.25 24.52
CA PRO A 429 25.88 19.32 23.66
C PRO A 429 25.79 18.93 22.20
N THR A 430 25.76 19.96 21.32
CA THR A 430 25.84 19.78 19.86
C THR A 430 27.29 19.53 19.47
N GLY A 431 27.83 18.36 19.82
CA GLY A 431 29.21 17.97 19.50
C GLY A 431 29.30 17.14 18.23
N ASN A 432 30.52 16.78 17.85
CA ASN A 432 30.84 16.00 16.64
C ASN A 432 30.33 14.53 16.67
N SER A 433 29.89 14.05 17.82
CA SER A 433 29.28 12.70 17.98
C SER A 433 27.78 12.69 17.78
N MET A 434 27.20 13.87 17.47
CA MET A 434 25.78 14.01 17.25
C MET A 434 25.48 14.03 15.75
N THR A 435 24.65 13.13 15.32
CA THR A 435 24.14 13.06 13.95
C THR A 435 22.64 13.35 13.91
N GLU A 436 22.11 13.71 12.76
CA GLU A 436 20.66 13.74 12.53
C GLU A 436 20.28 12.53 11.67
N LEU A 437 19.28 11.77 12.12
CA LEU A 437 18.68 10.71 11.34
C LEU A 437 17.29 11.15 10.92
N THR A 438 17.05 11.20 9.62
CA THR A 438 15.72 11.45 9.04
C THR A 438 15.12 10.13 8.59
N VAL A 439 13.95 9.78 9.13
CA VAL A 439 13.23 8.54 8.81
C VAL A 439 11.85 8.86 8.29
N THR A 440 11.45 8.23 7.19
CA THR A 440 10.08 8.30 6.70
C THR A 440 9.38 6.98 6.99
N VAL A 441 8.22 7.04 7.62
CA VAL A 441 7.39 5.87 7.97
C VAL A 441 5.98 6.03 7.44
N ARG A 442 5.32 4.90 7.19
CA ARG A 442 3.88 4.82 6.88
C ARG A 442 3.22 3.85 7.84
N LEU A 443 2.02 4.20 8.33
CA LEU A 443 1.24 3.29 9.13
C LEU A 443 0.72 2.12 8.30
N THR A 444 0.56 0.96 8.95
CA THR A 444 -0.02 -0.26 8.38
C THR A 444 -1.29 -0.62 9.13
N GLY A 445 -2.07 -1.54 8.60
CA GLY A 445 -3.21 -2.12 9.32
C GLY A 445 -2.83 -3.20 10.33
N GLU A 446 -1.54 -3.51 10.48
CA GLU A 446 -1.03 -4.58 11.33
C GLU A 446 -0.87 -4.09 12.77
N ALA A 447 -1.64 -4.65 13.71
CA ALA A 447 -1.57 -4.25 15.12
C ALA A 447 -0.18 -4.49 15.74
N ARG A 448 0.48 -5.59 15.35
CA ARG A 448 1.81 -5.94 15.87
C ARG A 448 2.94 -5.10 15.27
N TYR A 449 2.79 -4.63 14.03
CA TYR A 449 3.77 -3.83 13.29
C TYR A 449 3.06 -2.64 12.66
N PRO A 450 2.68 -1.62 13.45
CA PRO A 450 1.76 -0.57 13.00
C PRO A 450 2.35 0.39 11.98
N PHE A 451 3.62 0.29 11.64
CA PHE A 451 4.25 1.10 10.58
C PHE A 451 5.34 0.34 9.82
N GLN A 452 5.64 0.83 8.63
CA GLN A 452 6.78 0.42 7.81
C GLN A 452 7.71 1.61 7.56
N PHE A 453 9.00 1.33 7.46
CA PHE A 453 10.03 2.29 7.06
C PHE A 453 10.03 2.45 5.53
N LEU A 454 9.89 3.68 5.04
CA LEU A 454 9.94 3.99 3.61
C LEU A 454 11.33 4.43 3.17
N SER A 455 12.02 5.21 4.01
CA SER A 455 13.39 5.66 3.79
C SER A 455 14.05 6.05 5.09
N ALA A 456 15.38 6.05 5.11
CA ALA A 456 16.20 6.69 6.13
C ALA A 456 17.39 7.38 5.48
N SER A 457 17.87 8.46 6.11
CA SER A 457 19.10 9.14 5.73
C SER A 457 19.77 9.77 6.94
N ASP A 458 21.05 9.50 7.10
CA ASP A 458 21.92 10.24 8.02
C ASP A 458 22.24 11.63 7.43
N GLY A 459 22.08 12.69 8.25
CA GLY A 459 22.30 14.08 7.88
C GLY A 459 23.71 14.58 8.22
#